data_6abd4789fdc56a01612cc1aff9bd9bb7
#
_entry.id   6abd4789fdc56a01612cc1aff9bd9bb7
#
_cell.length_a   1.000
_cell.length_b   1.000
_cell.length_c   1.000
_cell.angle_alpha   90.00
_cell.angle_beta   90.00
_cell.angle_gamma   90.00
#
_symmetry.space_group_name_H-M   'P 1'
#
loop_
_entity.id
_entity.type
_entity.pdbx_description
1 polymer ?
#
loop_
_entity_poly.entity_id
_entity_poly.type
_entity_poly.pdbx_seq_one_letter_code
_entity_poly.pdbx_strand_id
1 'polypeptide(L)'
;MKKVALHNLGCKVNAYETEAMQELLVRHGYEIVPFQEGADVYIINTCTVTNMADRKSRQMLHRARKMNPDSIVVACGCYVQAKKDDLPEGIDIVVGNNKKQNIVEILENYERERMQTGSIQDEQDTAYQEIIDINHEKAYEDLHLSTAAEHTRAYIKVQDGCNQFCSYCIIPFARGRVRSRSRDSVLDEVRTLAGNGYKEVVLTGIHLSSYGVDSGDDLLSLILAIHEVDGIERIRLGSLEPRIITEEFAKTIASLPKMCPHFHLSLQSGCNATLKRMNRRYTAEEYYEKCMLLRKYFHNPALTTDVIVGFPGETEEEFEESRAFVDKIDFYETHIFKYSRREGTKAAAMDNQVPDPVKTERSAVLLELNRKKQAAYEEQLIGTTQEVLIEEKIIRDGEEFQVGHTKEYVKIGVKNLDNLTNQLVNVEIKSHLQILH
;
A
#
# COMPACT_ATOMS: atom_id res chain seq x y z
N MET A 1 -1.06 -26.17 -20.23
CA MET A 1 -0.54 -25.05 -19.41
C MET A 1 -1.52 -24.90 -18.27
N LYS A 2 -1.07 -24.87 -16.99
CA LYS A 2 -1.97 -24.69 -15.85
C LYS A 2 -2.41 -23.25 -15.74
N LYS A 3 -3.69 -23.04 -15.46
CA LYS A 3 -4.31 -21.73 -15.31
C LYS A 3 -4.25 -21.27 -13.86
N VAL A 4 -3.68 -20.12 -13.62
CA VAL A 4 -3.54 -19.53 -12.28
C VAL A 4 -4.26 -18.20 -12.23
N ALA A 5 -5.13 -18.04 -11.24
CA ALA A 5 -5.82 -16.78 -10.95
C ALA A 5 -5.30 -16.20 -9.62
N LEU A 6 -4.82 -14.96 -9.65
CA LEU A 6 -4.36 -14.26 -8.46
C LEU A 6 -5.36 -13.21 -8.00
N HIS A 7 -5.47 -13.01 -6.70
CA HIS A 7 -6.27 -11.95 -6.12
C HIS A 7 -5.50 -11.22 -5.01
N ASN A 8 -5.38 -9.89 -5.16
CA ASN A 8 -4.71 -9.05 -4.17
C ASN A 8 -5.71 -8.42 -3.21
N LEU A 9 -5.39 -8.48 -1.92
CA LEU A 9 -6.08 -7.74 -0.87
C LEU A 9 -5.06 -6.88 -0.11
N GLY A 10 -5.43 -5.62 0.17
CA GLY A 10 -4.66 -4.77 1.09
C GLY A 10 -3.86 -3.64 0.42
N CYS A 11 -2.59 -3.53 0.77
CA CYS A 11 -1.76 -2.36 0.49
C CYS A 11 -0.92 -2.48 -0.80
N LYS A 12 -0.23 -1.39 -1.15
CA LYS A 12 0.70 -1.32 -2.29
C LYS A 12 1.81 -2.38 -2.22
N VAL A 13 2.26 -2.76 -1.02
CA VAL A 13 3.24 -3.84 -0.84
C VAL A 13 2.67 -5.19 -1.27
N ASN A 14 1.41 -5.49 -0.87
CA ASN A 14 0.75 -6.72 -1.34
C ASN A 14 0.51 -6.69 -2.85
N ALA A 15 0.18 -5.53 -3.43
CA ALA A 15 0.01 -5.40 -4.88
C ALA A 15 1.31 -5.75 -5.61
N TYR A 16 2.42 -5.12 -5.22
CA TYR A 16 3.75 -5.44 -5.74
C TYR A 16 4.09 -6.93 -5.64
N GLU A 17 3.89 -7.52 -4.46
CA GLU A 17 4.18 -8.94 -4.24
C GLU A 17 3.30 -9.86 -5.10
N THR A 18 2.05 -9.49 -5.35
CA THR A 18 1.14 -10.25 -6.21
C THR A 18 1.58 -10.19 -7.67
N GLU A 19 1.95 -9.00 -8.17
CA GLU A 19 2.47 -8.82 -9.53
C GLU A 19 3.79 -9.58 -9.73
N ALA A 20 4.69 -9.54 -8.74
CA ALA A 20 5.94 -10.29 -8.80
C ALA A 20 5.73 -11.81 -8.81
N MET A 21 4.80 -12.35 -7.98
CA MET A 21 4.41 -13.77 -8.06
C MET A 21 3.81 -14.11 -9.42
N GLN A 22 2.98 -13.24 -9.99
CA GLN A 22 2.40 -13.43 -11.30
C GLN A 22 3.48 -13.56 -12.38
N GLU A 23 4.48 -12.68 -12.36
CA GLU A 23 5.59 -12.72 -13.32
C GLU A 23 6.43 -14.00 -13.15
N LEU A 24 6.72 -14.41 -11.91
CA LEU A 24 7.41 -15.68 -11.63
C LEU A 24 6.64 -16.88 -12.22
N LEU A 25 5.34 -16.94 -12.04
CA LEU A 25 4.49 -18.02 -12.57
C LEU A 25 4.50 -18.03 -14.10
N VAL A 26 4.37 -16.88 -14.76
CA VAL A 26 4.43 -16.78 -16.22
C VAL A 26 5.78 -17.30 -16.76
N ARG A 27 6.90 -16.92 -16.15
CA ARG A 27 8.24 -17.39 -16.52
C ARG A 27 8.41 -18.92 -16.42
N HIS A 28 7.62 -19.55 -15.53
CA HIS A 28 7.63 -21.02 -15.35
C HIS A 28 6.49 -21.73 -16.10
N GLY A 29 5.85 -21.07 -17.06
CA GLY A 29 4.91 -21.67 -18.00
C GLY A 29 3.49 -21.81 -17.47
N TYR A 30 3.11 -21.06 -16.44
CA TYR A 30 1.70 -20.95 -16.03
C TYR A 30 0.98 -19.88 -16.87
N GLU A 31 -0.30 -20.09 -17.12
CA GLU A 31 -1.19 -19.13 -17.78
C GLU A 31 -1.94 -18.31 -16.73
N ILE A 32 -1.76 -17.00 -16.72
CA ILE A 32 -2.51 -16.12 -15.82
C ILE A 32 -3.89 -15.83 -16.41
N VAL A 33 -4.91 -16.10 -15.61
CA VAL A 33 -6.32 -15.89 -15.98
C VAL A 33 -7.02 -14.99 -14.99
N PRO A 34 -8.13 -14.31 -15.36
CA PRO A 34 -8.95 -13.54 -14.43
C PRO A 34 -9.41 -14.39 -13.23
N PHE A 35 -9.62 -13.74 -12.08
CA PHE A 35 -10.09 -14.39 -10.84
C PHE A 35 -11.59 -14.75 -10.94
N GLN A 36 -11.88 -15.81 -11.67
CA GLN A 36 -13.20 -16.35 -11.95
C GLN A 36 -13.14 -17.89 -12.07
N GLU A 37 -14.26 -18.53 -12.32
CA GLU A 37 -14.32 -19.99 -12.51
C GLU A 37 -13.39 -20.46 -13.64
N GLY A 38 -12.80 -21.65 -13.49
CA GLY A 38 -11.99 -22.31 -14.51
C GLY A 38 -10.47 -22.21 -14.36
N ALA A 39 -9.97 -21.63 -13.25
CA ALA A 39 -8.54 -21.73 -12.91
C ALA A 39 -8.24 -23.07 -12.21
N ASP A 40 -7.02 -23.59 -12.43
CA ASP A 40 -6.50 -24.78 -11.76
C ASP A 40 -5.93 -24.43 -10.38
N VAL A 41 -5.43 -23.20 -10.23
CA VAL A 41 -4.85 -22.67 -8.99
C VAL A 41 -5.40 -21.29 -8.72
N TYR A 42 -5.82 -21.03 -7.48
CA TYR A 42 -6.20 -19.71 -6.99
C TYR A 42 -5.24 -19.25 -5.90
N ILE A 43 -4.57 -18.13 -6.09
CA ILE A 43 -3.65 -17.54 -5.13
C ILE A 43 -4.25 -16.25 -4.57
N ILE A 44 -4.49 -16.21 -3.26
CA ILE A 44 -5.05 -15.04 -2.58
C ILE A 44 -3.99 -14.43 -1.67
N ASN A 45 -3.48 -13.24 -2.04
CA ASN A 45 -2.57 -12.47 -1.19
C ASN A 45 -3.39 -11.67 -0.18
N THR A 46 -3.40 -12.16 1.05
CA THR A 46 -4.33 -11.76 2.11
C THR A 46 -3.85 -10.55 2.92
N CYS A 47 -4.80 -9.82 3.50
CA CYS A 47 -4.56 -8.67 4.37
C CYS A 47 -5.16 -8.88 5.76
N THR A 48 -4.55 -8.25 6.80
CA THR A 48 -4.99 -8.37 8.20
C THR A 48 -4.95 -7.04 8.97
N VAL A 49 -4.82 -5.88 8.30
CA VAL A 49 -4.71 -4.59 9.01
C VAL A 49 -5.98 -4.18 9.75
N THR A 50 -7.16 -4.66 9.35
CA THR A 50 -8.45 -4.43 10.00
C THR A 50 -9.27 -5.71 10.07
N ASN A 51 -10.30 -5.77 10.95
CA ASN A 51 -11.24 -6.89 10.99
C ASN A 51 -12.00 -7.06 9.67
N MET A 52 -12.26 -5.97 8.97
CA MET A 52 -12.87 -6.02 7.64
C MET A 52 -11.91 -6.66 6.61
N ALA A 53 -10.61 -6.39 6.70
CA ALA A 53 -9.62 -7.04 5.85
C ALA A 53 -9.54 -8.54 6.08
N ASP A 54 -9.58 -8.99 7.35
CA ASP A 54 -9.67 -10.41 7.70
C ASP A 54 -10.92 -11.07 7.12
N ARG A 55 -12.07 -10.40 7.28
CA ARG A 55 -13.34 -10.90 6.73
C ARG A 55 -13.27 -11.04 5.21
N LYS A 56 -12.76 -10.04 4.50
CA LYS A 56 -12.58 -10.10 3.04
C LYS A 56 -11.61 -11.21 2.65
N SER A 57 -10.51 -11.40 3.39
CA SER A 57 -9.55 -12.48 3.16
C SER A 57 -10.23 -13.85 3.23
N ARG A 58 -10.97 -14.12 4.31
CA ARG A 58 -11.74 -15.38 4.45
C ARG A 58 -12.79 -15.55 3.33
N GLN A 59 -13.53 -14.49 2.99
CA GLN A 59 -14.53 -14.53 1.93
C GLN A 59 -13.92 -14.91 0.57
N MET A 60 -12.74 -14.35 0.24
CA MET A 60 -12.09 -14.66 -1.04
C MET A 60 -11.53 -16.08 -1.08
N LEU A 61 -10.99 -16.60 0.04
CA LEU A 61 -10.56 -17.99 0.15
C LEU A 61 -11.73 -18.97 -0.05
N HIS A 62 -12.84 -18.76 0.66
CA HIS A 62 -14.06 -19.57 0.47
C HIS A 62 -14.63 -19.46 -0.96
N ARG A 63 -14.59 -18.25 -1.55
CA ARG A 63 -15.02 -18.04 -2.93
C ARG A 63 -14.17 -18.86 -3.91
N ALA A 64 -12.85 -18.86 -3.76
CA ALA A 64 -11.95 -19.63 -4.61
C ALA A 64 -12.30 -21.12 -4.59
N ARG A 65 -12.43 -21.72 -3.39
CA ARG A 65 -12.83 -23.14 -3.23
C ARG A 65 -14.19 -23.44 -3.85
N LYS A 66 -15.14 -22.49 -3.73
CA LYS A 66 -16.49 -22.66 -4.31
C LYS A 66 -16.49 -22.59 -5.85
N MET A 67 -15.63 -21.75 -6.45
CA MET A 67 -15.53 -21.60 -7.92
C MET A 67 -15.01 -22.86 -8.60
N ASN A 68 -14.05 -23.55 -7.99
CA ASN A 68 -13.55 -24.83 -8.47
C ASN A 68 -13.13 -25.71 -7.27
N PRO A 69 -13.96 -26.70 -6.87
CA PRO A 69 -13.64 -27.60 -5.75
C PRO A 69 -12.35 -28.41 -5.94
N ASP A 70 -11.97 -28.70 -7.18
CA ASP A 70 -10.79 -29.50 -7.51
C ASP A 70 -9.50 -28.68 -7.67
N SER A 71 -9.61 -27.34 -7.62
CA SER A 71 -8.47 -26.43 -7.73
C SER A 71 -7.57 -26.48 -6.50
N ILE A 72 -6.32 -26.02 -6.68
CA ILE A 72 -5.41 -25.74 -5.57
C ILE A 72 -5.70 -24.31 -5.07
N VAL A 73 -6.07 -24.16 -3.80
CA VAL A 73 -6.28 -22.86 -3.15
C VAL A 73 -5.08 -22.51 -2.29
N VAL A 74 -4.36 -21.48 -2.69
CA VAL A 74 -3.18 -20.96 -2.00
C VAL A 74 -3.55 -19.68 -1.26
N ALA A 75 -3.34 -19.67 0.05
CA ALA A 75 -3.45 -18.49 0.87
C ALA A 75 -2.06 -17.95 1.23
N CYS A 76 -1.76 -16.70 0.92
CA CYS A 76 -0.50 -16.06 1.32
C CYS A 76 -0.72 -14.69 1.95
N GLY A 77 0.34 -14.10 2.53
CA GLY A 77 0.32 -12.73 3.03
C GLY A 77 0.03 -12.57 4.52
N CYS A 78 -0.40 -11.36 4.90
CA CYS A 78 -0.42 -10.95 6.30
C CYS A 78 -1.45 -11.68 7.17
N TYR A 79 -2.62 -12.03 6.61
CA TYR A 79 -3.66 -12.73 7.39
C TYR A 79 -3.17 -14.12 7.81
N VAL A 80 -2.67 -14.90 6.88
CA VAL A 80 -2.21 -16.28 7.18
C VAL A 80 -0.97 -16.28 8.07
N GLN A 81 -0.07 -15.31 7.90
CA GLN A 81 1.09 -15.17 8.80
C GLN A 81 0.68 -14.84 10.25
N ALA A 82 -0.33 -13.98 10.43
CA ALA A 82 -0.78 -13.55 11.76
C ALA A 82 -1.74 -14.55 12.45
N LYS A 83 -2.42 -15.41 11.68
CA LYS A 83 -3.46 -16.32 12.14
C LYS A 83 -3.16 -17.79 11.79
N LYS A 84 -1.88 -18.16 11.69
CA LYS A 84 -1.41 -19.49 11.25
C LYS A 84 -2.06 -20.66 11.96
N ASP A 85 -2.49 -20.48 13.21
CA ASP A 85 -3.10 -21.51 14.05
C ASP A 85 -4.66 -21.50 14.00
N ASP A 86 -5.28 -20.57 13.25
CA ASP A 86 -6.73 -20.37 13.13
C ASP A 86 -7.08 -19.96 11.69
N LEU A 87 -6.82 -20.85 10.74
CA LEU A 87 -7.09 -20.63 9.33
C LEU A 87 -8.43 -21.28 8.92
N PRO A 88 -9.17 -20.69 7.96
CA PRO A 88 -10.39 -21.30 7.45
C PRO A 88 -10.09 -22.61 6.70
N GLU A 89 -11.06 -23.52 6.71
CA GLU A 89 -11.03 -24.75 5.92
C GLU A 89 -10.97 -24.47 4.41
N GLY A 90 -10.55 -25.46 3.63
CA GLY A 90 -10.52 -25.40 2.18
C GLY A 90 -9.34 -24.67 1.59
N ILE A 91 -8.25 -24.52 2.35
CA ILE A 91 -6.95 -24.04 1.87
C ILE A 91 -6.04 -25.24 1.70
N ASP A 92 -5.42 -25.39 0.54
CA ASP A 92 -4.48 -26.48 0.26
C ASP A 92 -3.06 -26.09 0.65
N ILE A 93 -2.67 -24.84 0.37
CA ILE A 93 -1.30 -24.33 0.62
C ILE A 93 -1.37 -23.00 1.35
N VAL A 94 -0.54 -22.87 2.39
CA VAL A 94 -0.37 -21.64 3.16
C VAL A 94 1.07 -21.15 3.01
N VAL A 95 1.24 -19.91 2.50
CA VAL A 95 2.55 -19.29 2.27
C VAL A 95 2.69 -18.05 3.13
N GLY A 96 3.59 -18.09 4.11
CA GLY A 96 3.90 -16.95 4.96
C GLY A 96 4.56 -15.79 4.21
N ASN A 97 4.65 -14.63 4.88
CA ASN A 97 5.46 -13.53 4.38
C ASN A 97 6.94 -13.94 4.33
N ASN A 98 7.70 -13.40 3.37
CA ASN A 98 9.10 -13.75 3.09
C ASN A 98 9.30 -15.18 2.50
N LYS A 99 8.24 -15.74 1.87
CA LYS A 99 8.28 -17.05 1.19
C LYS A 99 7.62 -17.02 -0.20
N LYS A 100 7.14 -15.86 -0.64
CA LYS A 100 6.41 -15.70 -1.90
C LYS A 100 7.32 -15.86 -3.13
N GLN A 101 8.61 -15.56 -2.98
CA GLN A 101 9.61 -15.80 -4.02
C GLN A 101 9.72 -17.27 -4.42
N ASN A 102 9.33 -18.19 -3.53
CA ASN A 102 9.37 -19.63 -3.72
C ASN A 102 8.03 -20.20 -4.23
N ILE A 103 7.08 -19.36 -4.63
CA ILE A 103 5.70 -19.80 -4.95
C ILE A 103 5.65 -20.92 -5.99
N VAL A 104 6.53 -20.91 -6.99
CA VAL A 104 6.59 -21.94 -8.02
C VAL A 104 7.06 -23.27 -7.43
N GLU A 105 8.17 -23.27 -6.70
CA GLU A 105 8.73 -24.45 -6.04
C GLU A 105 7.72 -25.06 -5.05
N ILE A 106 7.02 -24.20 -4.29
CA ILE A 106 5.98 -24.63 -3.34
C ILE A 106 4.84 -25.34 -4.07
N LEU A 107 4.35 -24.80 -5.17
CA LEU A 107 3.30 -25.42 -6.00
C LEU A 107 3.76 -26.77 -6.58
N GLU A 108 4.96 -26.84 -7.14
CA GLU A 108 5.51 -28.07 -7.74
C GLU A 108 5.75 -29.17 -6.69
N ASN A 109 6.23 -28.80 -5.48
CA ASN A 109 6.41 -29.74 -4.37
C ASN A 109 5.07 -30.31 -3.90
N TYR A 110 4.08 -29.45 -3.68
CA TYR A 110 2.73 -29.86 -3.29
C TYR A 110 2.12 -30.84 -4.30
N GLU A 111 2.22 -30.54 -5.61
CA GLU A 111 1.69 -31.41 -6.66
C GLU A 111 2.42 -32.74 -6.71
N ARG A 112 3.74 -32.75 -6.51
CA ARG A 112 4.53 -33.97 -6.48
C ARG A 112 4.12 -34.89 -5.33
N GLU A 113 3.92 -34.32 -4.14
CA GLU A 113 3.45 -35.04 -2.97
C GLU A 113 2.05 -35.61 -3.18
N ARG A 114 1.13 -34.81 -3.75
CA ARG A 114 -0.23 -35.24 -4.08
C ARG A 114 -0.26 -36.42 -5.07
N MET A 115 0.65 -36.43 -6.06
CA MET A 115 0.75 -37.54 -7.03
C MET A 115 1.32 -38.81 -6.42
N GLN A 116 2.23 -38.72 -5.46
CA GLN A 116 2.87 -39.87 -4.82
C GLN A 116 1.97 -40.57 -3.79
N THR A 117 1.18 -39.79 -3.06
CA THR A 117 0.36 -40.32 -1.95
C THR A 117 -1.04 -40.75 -2.36
N GLY A 118 -1.45 -40.49 -3.64
CA GLY A 118 -2.78 -40.85 -4.16
C GLY A 118 -3.97 -40.15 -3.54
N SER A 119 -3.81 -39.54 -2.39
CA SER A 119 -4.69 -38.59 -1.71
C SER A 119 -3.96 -38.04 -0.48
N ILE A 120 -3.90 -36.74 -0.32
CA ILE A 120 -3.51 -36.10 0.97
C ILE A 120 -4.72 -36.15 1.93
N GLN A 121 -5.74 -36.91 1.63
CA GLN A 121 -6.95 -37.12 2.43
C GLN A 121 -6.89 -38.41 3.23
N ASP A 122 -5.96 -38.50 4.17
CA ASP A 122 -6.10 -39.40 5.30
C ASP A 122 -5.77 -38.67 6.61
N GLU A 123 -6.81 -38.43 7.37
CA GLU A 123 -6.93 -38.23 8.81
C GLU A 123 -6.55 -36.90 9.45
N GLN A 124 -6.04 -35.88 8.77
CA GLN A 124 -6.08 -34.50 9.29
C GLN A 124 -6.07 -33.50 8.13
N ASP A 125 -7.09 -32.67 8.04
CA ASP A 125 -7.33 -31.60 7.04
C ASP A 125 -6.33 -30.44 7.23
N THR A 126 -5.02 -30.73 7.22
CA THR A 126 -3.96 -29.73 7.44
C THR A 126 -3.36 -29.31 6.11
N ALA A 127 -3.53 -28.02 5.77
CA ALA A 127 -2.91 -27.41 4.61
C ALA A 127 -1.37 -27.57 4.64
N TYR A 128 -0.77 -27.75 3.46
CA TYR A 128 0.70 -27.66 3.31
C TYR A 128 1.17 -26.26 3.70
N GLN A 129 2.06 -26.13 4.68
CA GLN A 129 2.42 -24.85 5.26
C GLN A 129 3.90 -24.49 5.08
N GLU A 130 4.15 -23.38 4.39
CA GLU A 130 5.44 -22.73 4.28
C GLU A 130 5.43 -21.39 5.06
N ILE A 131 5.37 -21.47 6.39
CA ILE A 131 5.35 -20.31 7.28
C ILE A 131 6.61 -20.32 8.16
N ILE A 132 7.33 -19.20 8.18
CA ILE A 132 8.51 -19.01 9.02
C ILE A 132 8.19 -18.16 10.25
N ASP A 133 9.04 -18.20 11.27
CA ASP A 133 9.00 -17.19 12.34
C ASP A 133 9.54 -15.85 11.81
N ILE A 134 8.65 -15.05 11.28
CA ILE A 134 8.95 -13.78 10.63
C ILE A 134 9.66 -12.77 11.56
N ASN A 135 9.57 -12.93 12.88
CA ASN A 135 10.23 -12.04 13.84
C ASN A 135 11.74 -12.25 13.92
N HIS A 136 12.23 -13.43 13.55
CA HIS A 136 13.65 -13.78 13.52
C HIS A 136 14.25 -13.70 12.11
N GLU A 137 13.44 -13.48 11.09
CA GLU A 137 13.90 -13.32 9.71
C GLU A 137 14.63 -11.99 9.51
N LYS A 138 15.83 -12.06 8.95
CA LYS A 138 16.69 -10.89 8.66
C LYS A 138 16.85 -10.62 7.16
N ALA A 139 16.70 -11.64 6.34
CA ALA A 139 16.85 -11.49 4.91
C ALA A 139 15.63 -10.77 4.31
N TYR A 140 15.88 -9.82 3.41
CA TYR A 140 14.83 -9.25 2.58
C TYR A 140 14.39 -10.26 1.52
N GLU A 141 13.09 -10.39 1.29
CA GLU A 141 12.54 -11.20 0.20
C GLU A 141 12.66 -10.42 -1.12
N ASP A 142 13.66 -10.79 -1.93
CA ASP A 142 14.00 -10.05 -3.15
C ASP A 142 13.15 -10.52 -4.34
N LEU A 143 11.95 -9.97 -4.43
CA LEU A 143 11.06 -10.10 -5.57
C LEU A 143 11.37 -8.99 -6.57
N HIS A 144 11.29 -9.28 -7.86
CA HIS A 144 11.54 -8.34 -8.94
C HIS A 144 10.36 -8.28 -9.91
N LEU A 145 10.12 -7.08 -10.45
CA LEU A 145 9.21 -6.85 -11.56
C LEU A 145 10.01 -6.40 -12.78
N SER A 146 9.74 -7.00 -13.92
CA SER A 146 10.19 -6.49 -15.22
C SER A 146 9.08 -5.72 -15.94
N THR A 147 7.83 -6.09 -15.67
CA THR A 147 6.64 -5.42 -16.20
C THR A 147 5.57 -5.37 -15.11
N ALA A 148 5.05 -4.18 -14.81
CA ALA A 148 3.85 -4.06 -14.00
C ALA A 148 2.63 -4.35 -14.90
N ALA A 149 1.76 -5.28 -14.50
CA ALA A 149 0.79 -5.90 -15.41
C ALA A 149 -0.29 -4.95 -15.94
N GLU A 150 -0.62 -3.87 -15.23
CA GLU A 150 -1.78 -3.03 -15.57
C GLU A 150 -1.59 -1.52 -15.36
N HIS A 151 -0.37 -1.05 -14.99
CA HIS A 151 -0.18 0.34 -14.59
C HIS A 151 0.89 1.06 -15.42
N THR A 152 0.67 2.32 -15.67
CA THR A 152 1.68 3.26 -16.22
C THR A 152 2.68 3.69 -15.15
N ARG A 153 2.37 3.40 -13.87
CA ARG A 153 3.20 3.61 -12.69
C ARG A 153 3.59 2.27 -12.09
N ALA A 154 4.86 2.09 -11.82
CA ALA A 154 5.37 0.87 -11.17
C ALA A 154 5.53 1.08 -9.66
N TYR A 155 4.92 0.23 -8.85
CA TYR A 155 5.25 0.14 -7.43
C TYR A 155 6.58 -0.60 -7.27
N ILE A 156 7.45 -0.09 -6.42
CA ILE A 156 8.73 -0.74 -6.09
C ILE A 156 8.80 -0.93 -4.58
N LYS A 157 8.76 -2.18 -4.14
CA LYS A 157 8.92 -2.52 -2.73
C LYS A 157 10.41 -2.45 -2.38
N VAL A 158 10.78 -1.46 -1.56
CA VAL A 158 12.18 -1.26 -1.14
C VAL A 158 12.41 -1.65 0.32
N GLN A 159 11.34 -1.85 1.11
CA GLN A 159 11.42 -2.11 2.53
C GLN A 159 10.28 -3.00 3.01
N ASP A 160 10.53 -3.88 3.99
CA ASP A 160 9.52 -4.71 4.64
C ASP A 160 9.71 -4.72 6.16
N GLY A 161 8.65 -5.12 6.89
CA GLY A 161 8.65 -5.15 8.35
C GLY A 161 8.63 -3.77 9.02
N CYS A 162 8.43 -3.73 10.35
CA CYS A 162 8.33 -2.48 11.10
C CYS A 162 8.73 -2.65 12.56
N ASN A 163 9.54 -1.72 13.10
CA ASN A 163 10.00 -1.71 14.49
C ASN A 163 9.28 -0.64 15.36
N GLN A 164 8.18 -0.02 14.87
CA GLN A 164 7.50 1.05 15.62
C GLN A 164 6.63 0.53 16.77
N PHE A 165 6.04 -0.67 16.62
CA PHE A 165 5.17 -1.27 17.65
C PHE A 165 4.07 -0.33 18.16
N CYS A 166 3.41 0.39 17.23
CA CYS A 166 2.22 1.16 17.56
C CYS A 166 1.21 0.26 18.26
N SER A 167 0.56 0.76 19.33
CA SER A 167 -0.26 -0.06 20.23
C SER A 167 -1.45 -0.78 19.56
N TYR A 168 -1.89 -0.29 18.40
CA TYR A 168 -3.00 -0.85 17.61
C TYR A 168 -2.56 -1.76 16.46
N CYS A 169 -1.25 -1.83 16.17
CA CYS A 169 -0.77 -2.36 14.91
C CYS A 169 -0.33 -3.83 15.02
N ILE A 170 -0.88 -4.67 14.13
CA ILE A 170 -0.51 -6.09 14.04
C ILE A 170 0.69 -6.34 13.10
N ILE A 171 1.10 -5.35 12.34
CA ILE A 171 2.11 -5.50 11.29
C ILE A 171 3.46 -6.01 11.78
N PRO A 172 4.02 -5.59 12.93
CA PRO A 172 5.27 -6.16 13.42
C PRO A 172 5.22 -7.68 13.64
N PHE A 173 4.02 -8.23 13.87
CA PHE A 173 3.80 -9.67 14.06
C PHE A 173 3.52 -10.40 12.75
N ALA A 174 2.93 -9.71 11.77
CA ALA A 174 2.63 -10.28 10.46
C ALA A 174 3.78 -10.16 9.45
N ARG A 175 4.63 -9.12 9.59
CA ARG A 175 5.73 -8.84 8.65
C ARG A 175 7.11 -8.79 9.29
N GLY A 176 7.19 -8.95 10.62
CA GLY A 176 8.45 -8.99 11.35
C GLY A 176 9.18 -7.65 11.44
N ARG A 177 10.50 -7.73 11.60
CA ARG A 177 11.38 -6.58 11.80
C ARG A 177 11.69 -5.89 10.48
N VAL A 178 12.23 -4.66 10.57
CA VAL A 178 12.71 -3.90 9.42
C VAL A 178 13.72 -4.73 8.62
N ARG A 179 13.49 -4.81 7.33
CA ARG A 179 14.39 -5.39 6.34
C ARG A 179 14.36 -4.49 5.10
N SER A 180 15.53 -4.05 4.69
CA SER A 180 15.70 -3.18 3.53
C SER A 180 16.23 -3.96 2.34
N ARG A 181 15.71 -3.64 1.16
CA ARG A 181 16.24 -4.14 -0.10
C ARG A 181 17.55 -3.45 -0.42
N SER A 182 18.52 -4.14 -1.00
CA SER A 182 19.79 -3.51 -1.39
C SER A 182 19.57 -2.45 -2.47
N ARG A 183 20.32 -1.35 -2.39
CA ARG A 183 20.24 -0.25 -3.37
C ARG A 183 20.45 -0.74 -4.79
N ASP A 184 21.43 -1.61 -5.01
CA ASP A 184 21.75 -2.14 -6.34
C ASP A 184 20.56 -2.92 -6.92
N SER A 185 19.93 -3.80 -6.11
CA SER A 185 18.74 -4.53 -6.54
C SER A 185 17.57 -3.60 -6.90
N VAL A 186 17.35 -2.53 -6.11
CA VAL A 186 16.32 -1.52 -6.44
C VAL A 186 16.64 -0.81 -7.75
N LEU A 187 17.90 -0.38 -7.95
CA LEU A 187 18.32 0.33 -9.15
C LEU A 187 18.23 -0.54 -10.41
N ASP A 188 18.53 -1.83 -10.30
CA ASP A 188 18.44 -2.76 -11.43
C ASP A 188 16.98 -2.94 -11.86
N GLU A 189 16.05 -3.03 -10.91
CA GLU A 189 14.62 -3.06 -11.22
C GLU A 189 14.13 -1.74 -11.81
N VAL A 190 14.53 -0.59 -11.25
CA VAL A 190 14.17 0.73 -11.79
C VAL A 190 14.68 0.90 -13.23
N ARG A 191 15.91 0.50 -13.52
CA ARG A 191 16.47 0.54 -14.90
C ARG A 191 15.70 -0.36 -15.86
N THR A 192 15.32 -1.57 -15.39
CA THR A 192 14.52 -2.51 -16.17
C THR A 192 13.15 -1.91 -16.52
N LEU A 193 12.47 -1.33 -15.53
CA LEU A 193 11.18 -0.68 -15.73
C LEU A 193 11.29 0.55 -16.65
N ALA A 194 12.34 1.37 -16.49
CA ALA A 194 12.61 2.50 -17.38
C ALA A 194 12.84 2.04 -18.83
N GLY A 195 13.62 0.97 -19.02
CA GLY A 195 13.84 0.34 -20.33
C GLY A 195 12.55 -0.20 -20.97
N ASN A 196 11.58 -0.61 -20.16
CA ASN A 196 10.26 -1.04 -20.60
C ASN A 196 9.25 0.12 -20.75
N GLY A 197 9.71 1.37 -20.60
CA GLY A 197 8.94 2.58 -20.89
C GLY A 197 8.13 3.15 -19.74
N TYR A 198 8.24 2.61 -18.52
CA TYR A 198 7.57 3.19 -17.34
C TYR A 198 8.13 4.58 -17.04
N LYS A 199 7.22 5.54 -16.79
CA LYS A 199 7.57 6.95 -16.54
C LYS A 199 7.59 7.31 -15.06
N GLU A 200 6.80 6.64 -14.23
CA GLU A 200 6.71 6.91 -12.81
C GLU A 200 7.00 5.66 -11.97
N VAL A 201 7.85 5.82 -10.95
CA VAL A 201 8.08 4.81 -9.91
C VAL A 201 7.54 5.31 -8.57
N VAL A 202 6.89 4.40 -7.83
CA VAL A 202 6.34 4.67 -6.50
C VAL A 202 7.11 3.82 -5.49
N LEU A 203 8.03 4.44 -4.75
CA LEU A 203 8.76 3.74 -3.70
C LEU A 203 7.80 3.36 -2.58
N THR A 204 7.71 2.08 -2.27
CA THR A 204 6.79 1.56 -1.28
C THR A 204 7.48 0.66 -0.25
N GLY A 205 6.90 0.61 0.93
CA GLY A 205 7.37 -0.23 2.04
C GLY A 205 6.31 -0.28 3.13
N ILE A 206 6.52 -1.17 4.08
CA ILE A 206 5.67 -1.24 5.28
C ILE A 206 5.92 -0.03 6.20
N HIS A 207 7.16 0.41 6.28
CA HIS A 207 7.56 1.64 6.95
C HIS A 207 8.72 2.28 6.17
N LEU A 208 8.41 2.90 5.04
CA LEU A 208 9.38 3.42 4.07
C LEU A 208 10.46 4.28 4.73
N SER A 209 10.11 5.07 5.75
CA SER A 209 11.04 5.90 6.52
C SER A 209 12.11 5.09 7.30
N SER A 210 12.00 3.78 7.38
CA SER A 210 13.01 2.91 7.98
C SER A 210 13.90 2.21 6.96
N TYR A 211 13.80 2.58 5.67
CA TYR A 211 14.73 2.06 4.67
C TYR A 211 16.17 2.36 5.05
N GLY A 212 17.02 1.36 4.96
CA GLY A 212 18.45 1.46 5.20
C GLY A 212 18.90 1.36 6.66
N VAL A 213 17.98 1.42 7.64
CA VAL A 213 18.33 1.37 9.08
C VAL A 213 19.07 0.08 9.47
N ASP A 214 18.76 -1.03 8.80
CA ASP A 214 19.35 -2.35 9.02
C ASP A 214 20.59 -2.64 8.14
N SER A 215 20.83 -1.83 7.10
CA SER A 215 21.92 -2.00 6.14
C SER A 215 22.97 -0.88 6.16
N GLY A 216 22.72 0.21 6.92
CA GLY A 216 23.59 1.38 6.94
C GLY A 216 23.40 2.30 5.71
N ASP A 217 22.30 2.14 4.98
CA ASP A 217 21.85 3.02 3.91
C ASP A 217 20.74 3.96 4.41
N ASP A 218 20.19 4.82 3.57
CA ASP A 218 19.08 5.71 3.89
C ASP A 218 18.20 6.00 2.65
N LEU A 219 16.96 6.45 2.92
CA LEU A 219 15.98 6.71 1.87
C LEU A 219 16.38 7.87 0.97
N LEU A 220 17.05 8.91 1.49
CA LEU A 220 17.46 10.07 0.70
C LEU A 220 18.51 9.67 -0.34
N SER A 221 19.50 8.89 0.08
CA SER A 221 20.54 8.34 -0.81
C SER A 221 19.94 7.44 -1.89
N LEU A 222 18.92 6.64 -1.57
CA LEU A 222 18.20 5.85 -2.56
C LEU A 222 17.46 6.73 -3.57
N ILE A 223 16.74 7.76 -3.10
CA ILE A 223 16.02 8.70 -3.97
C ILE A 223 16.97 9.40 -4.94
N LEU A 224 18.14 9.87 -4.44
CA LEU A 224 19.17 10.51 -5.26
C LEU A 224 19.67 9.54 -6.34
N ALA A 225 19.94 8.30 -6.00
CA ALA A 225 20.39 7.29 -6.96
C ALA A 225 19.34 6.97 -8.04
N ILE A 226 18.05 6.87 -7.66
CA ILE A 226 16.95 6.65 -8.61
C ILE A 226 16.75 7.89 -9.51
N HIS A 227 16.98 9.08 -8.99
CA HIS A 227 16.88 10.32 -9.77
C HIS A 227 17.82 10.33 -10.99
N GLU A 228 18.99 9.68 -10.89
CA GLU A 228 19.96 9.57 -11.98
C GLU A 228 19.58 8.52 -13.05
N VAL A 229 18.52 7.74 -12.83
CA VAL A 229 18.11 6.72 -13.82
C VAL A 229 17.38 7.39 -14.99
N ASP A 230 17.92 7.26 -16.18
CA ASP A 230 17.29 7.75 -17.42
C ASP A 230 15.99 7.00 -17.73
N GLY A 231 15.01 7.69 -18.29
CA GLY A 231 13.72 7.14 -18.70
C GLY A 231 12.65 7.21 -17.60
N ILE A 232 13.01 7.28 -16.29
CA ILE A 232 12.09 7.64 -15.22
C ILE A 232 11.95 9.17 -15.17
N GLU A 233 10.71 9.63 -15.23
CA GLU A 233 10.36 11.06 -15.23
C GLU A 233 9.79 11.51 -13.87
N ARG A 234 9.24 10.56 -13.08
CA ARG A 234 8.59 10.84 -11.79
C ARG A 234 8.99 9.82 -10.73
N ILE A 235 9.30 10.33 -9.54
CA ILE A 235 9.53 9.56 -8.32
C ILE A 235 8.49 9.96 -7.30
N ARG A 236 7.67 9.01 -6.86
CA ARG A 236 6.65 9.23 -5.82
C ARG A 236 6.99 8.38 -4.60
N LEU A 237 6.73 8.94 -3.42
CA LEU A 237 6.95 8.25 -2.15
C LEU A 237 5.64 7.66 -1.63
N GLY A 238 5.71 6.47 -1.10
CA GLY A 238 4.66 5.88 -0.27
C GLY A 238 4.54 6.58 1.07
N SER A 239 3.85 5.95 2.03
CA SER A 239 3.62 6.54 3.35
C SER A 239 4.91 6.76 4.13
N LEU A 240 5.06 7.97 4.64
CA LEU A 240 6.20 8.41 5.44
C LEU A 240 5.80 8.62 6.90
N GLU A 241 6.73 8.37 7.78
CA GLU A 241 6.64 8.79 9.17
C GLU A 241 7.25 10.20 9.30
N PRO A 242 6.62 11.15 10.01
CA PRO A 242 6.98 12.58 9.93
C PRO A 242 8.44 12.89 10.30
N ARG A 243 9.08 12.13 11.18
CA ARG A 243 10.46 12.41 11.66
C ARG A 243 11.53 12.31 10.57
N ILE A 244 11.25 11.61 9.44
CA ILE A 244 12.19 11.60 8.31
C ILE A 244 12.30 12.97 7.63
N ILE A 245 11.27 13.82 7.76
CA ILE A 245 11.24 15.14 7.16
C ILE A 245 12.12 16.07 7.98
N THR A 246 13.42 16.04 7.71
CA THR A 246 14.40 17.03 8.17
C THR A 246 14.48 18.18 7.17
N GLU A 247 15.10 19.31 7.57
CA GLU A 247 15.31 20.43 6.64
C GLU A 247 16.18 20.01 5.45
N GLU A 248 17.23 19.24 5.71
CA GLU A 248 18.09 18.66 4.65
C GLU A 248 17.29 17.77 3.70
N PHE A 249 16.50 16.83 4.23
CA PHE A 249 15.66 15.96 3.42
C PHE A 249 14.72 16.77 2.53
N ALA A 250 13.91 17.67 3.13
CA ALA A 250 12.91 18.44 2.39
C ALA A 250 13.56 19.35 1.32
N LYS A 251 14.65 20.02 1.65
CA LYS A 251 15.40 20.87 0.73
C LYS A 251 16.00 20.07 -0.44
N THR A 252 16.61 18.93 -0.14
CA THR A 252 17.25 18.09 -1.16
C THR A 252 16.23 17.52 -2.13
N ILE A 253 15.15 16.89 -1.63
CA ILE A 253 14.15 16.31 -2.54
C ILE A 253 13.39 17.37 -3.34
N ALA A 254 13.24 18.60 -2.82
CA ALA A 254 12.64 19.70 -3.56
C ALA A 254 13.50 20.22 -4.71
N SER A 255 14.81 19.97 -4.68
CA SER A 255 15.72 20.30 -5.80
C SER A 255 15.70 19.28 -6.93
N LEU A 256 15.00 18.15 -6.76
CA LEU A 256 14.95 17.05 -7.73
C LEU A 256 13.75 17.20 -8.67
N PRO A 257 13.94 17.50 -9.98
CA PRO A 257 12.84 17.71 -10.93
C PRO A 257 11.87 16.52 -11.06
N LYS A 258 12.36 15.29 -10.85
CA LYS A 258 11.53 14.06 -10.94
C LYS A 258 10.68 13.83 -9.68
N MET A 259 10.95 14.52 -8.57
CA MET A 259 10.20 14.32 -7.33
C MET A 259 8.76 14.83 -7.45
N CYS A 260 7.79 13.99 -7.12
CA CYS A 260 6.39 14.37 -7.04
C CYS A 260 6.11 15.11 -5.71
N PRO A 261 5.54 16.34 -5.73
CA PRO A 261 5.19 17.09 -4.54
C PRO A 261 3.89 16.58 -3.89
N HIS A 262 3.84 15.28 -3.65
CA HIS A 262 2.76 14.57 -2.97
C HIS A 262 3.34 13.75 -1.82
N PHE A 263 2.94 14.06 -0.59
CA PHE A 263 3.50 13.45 0.61
C PHE A 263 2.39 12.91 1.51
N HIS A 264 2.34 11.59 1.65
CA HIS A 264 1.48 10.96 2.64
C HIS A 264 2.25 10.80 3.95
N LEU A 265 1.91 11.65 4.94
CA LEU A 265 2.51 11.62 6.29
C LEU A 265 1.53 11.00 7.28
N SER A 266 1.90 9.89 7.92
CA SER A 266 1.01 9.18 8.86
C SER A 266 0.83 9.94 10.17
N LEU A 267 -0.28 10.67 10.34
CA LEU A 267 -0.63 11.44 11.56
C LEU A 267 -1.23 10.54 12.65
N GLN A 268 -2.26 9.80 12.31
CA GLN A 268 -3.10 8.93 13.15
C GLN A 268 -4.02 9.67 14.12
N SER A 269 -3.60 10.75 14.80
CA SER A 269 -4.40 11.65 15.63
C SER A 269 -3.71 13.01 15.75
N GLY A 270 -4.48 14.06 15.83
CA GLY A 270 -3.98 15.42 16.12
C GLY A 270 -3.88 15.76 17.62
N CYS A 271 -4.24 14.81 18.51
CA CYS A 271 -4.19 14.99 19.96
C CYS A 271 -2.99 14.25 20.56
N ASN A 272 -2.14 14.94 21.31
CA ASN A 272 -0.95 14.37 21.92
C ASN A 272 -1.24 13.25 22.93
N ALA A 273 -2.33 13.33 23.70
CA ALA A 273 -2.71 12.28 24.64
C ALA A 273 -3.06 10.98 23.91
N THR A 274 -3.80 11.06 22.79
CA THR A 274 -4.12 9.92 21.93
C THR A 274 -2.88 9.38 21.24
N LEU A 275 -2.00 10.22 20.68
CA LEU A 275 -0.72 9.79 20.08
C LEU A 275 0.15 9.00 21.06
N LYS A 276 0.22 9.46 22.31
CA LYS A 276 0.95 8.76 23.38
C LYS A 276 0.37 7.37 23.65
N ARG A 277 -0.97 7.24 23.74
CA ARG A 277 -1.63 5.93 23.91
C ARG A 277 -1.42 5.03 22.68
N MET A 278 -1.36 5.61 21.48
CA MET A 278 -1.02 4.91 20.23
C MET A 278 0.45 4.46 20.15
N ASN A 279 1.29 4.85 21.12
CA ASN A 279 2.75 4.65 21.10
C ASN A 279 3.43 5.31 19.89
N ARG A 280 2.94 6.51 19.48
CA ARG A 280 3.61 7.33 18.48
C ARG A 280 4.76 8.09 19.11
N ARG A 281 5.83 8.32 18.33
CA ARG A 281 7.09 8.89 18.81
C ARG A 281 7.29 10.35 18.36
N TYR A 282 6.21 11.04 18.08
CA TYR A 282 6.14 12.44 17.73
C TYR A 282 4.91 13.09 18.37
N THR A 283 4.94 14.41 18.52
CA THR A 283 3.82 15.24 18.95
C THR A 283 3.10 15.86 17.75
N ALA A 284 1.91 16.42 17.98
CA ALA A 284 1.18 17.17 16.96
C ALA A 284 1.98 18.39 16.48
N GLU A 285 2.69 19.08 17.39
CA GLU A 285 3.53 20.24 17.08
C GLU A 285 4.71 19.85 16.18
N GLU A 286 5.43 18.78 16.52
CA GLU A 286 6.50 18.23 15.68
C GLU A 286 5.98 17.84 14.29
N TYR A 287 4.79 17.21 14.23
CA TYR A 287 4.16 16.88 12.96
C TYR A 287 3.84 18.14 12.13
N TYR A 288 3.28 19.18 12.77
CA TYR A 288 3.01 20.46 12.12
C TYR A 288 4.28 21.06 11.51
N GLU A 289 5.37 21.08 12.25
CA GLU A 289 6.66 21.60 11.77
C GLU A 289 7.13 20.85 10.50
N LYS A 290 6.93 19.52 10.43
CA LYS A 290 7.30 18.73 9.26
C LYS A 290 6.46 19.07 8.03
N CYS A 291 5.16 19.29 8.22
CA CYS A 291 4.28 19.78 7.15
C CYS A 291 4.72 21.18 6.66
N MET A 292 5.09 22.08 7.58
CA MET A 292 5.55 23.42 7.22
C MET A 292 6.92 23.40 6.52
N LEU A 293 7.82 22.46 6.85
CA LEU A 293 9.06 22.27 6.11
C LEU A 293 8.80 21.86 4.65
N LEU A 294 7.88 20.94 4.39
CA LEU A 294 7.53 20.59 3.03
C LEU A 294 6.93 21.78 2.26
N ARG A 295 6.04 22.56 2.89
CA ARG A 295 5.46 23.77 2.29
C ARG A 295 6.46 24.91 2.09
N LYS A 296 7.55 24.93 2.86
CA LYS A 296 8.64 25.89 2.68
C LYS A 296 9.42 25.65 1.39
N TYR A 297 9.63 24.38 1.03
CA TYR A 297 10.49 24.01 -0.09
C TYR A 297 9.74 23.63 -1.35
N PHE A 298 8.50 23.15 -1.24
CA PHE A 298 7.65 22.80 -2.38
C PHE A 298 6.54 23.85 -2.54
N HIS A 299 6.26 24.19 -3.79
CA HIS A 299 5.09 25.02 -4.10
C HIS A 299 3.81 24.19 -4.00
N ASN A 300 2.92 24.54 -3.08
CA ASN A 300 1.62 23.91 -2.86
C ASN A 300 1.63 22.35 -2.89
N PRO A 301 2.46 21.67 -2.08
CA PRO A 301 2.50 20.21 -2.12
C PRO A 301 1.20 19.62 -1.61
N ALA A 302 0.75 18.53 -2.25
CA ALA A 302 -0.38 17.75 -1.76
C ALA A 302 0.04 16.95 -0.51
N LEU A 303 -0.40 17.40 0.66
CA LEU A 303 -0.22 16.67 1.91
C LEU A 303 -1.43 15.79 2.17
N THR A 304 -1.19 14.50 2.36
CA THR A 304 -2.24 13.53 2.70
C THR A 304 -1.89 12.78 3.97
N THR A 305 -2.90 12.23 4.65
CA THR A 305 -2.68 11.55 5.93
C THR A 305 -3.74 10.48 6.23
N ASP A 306 -3.43 9.64 7.23
CA ASP A 306 -4.38 8.74 7.88
C ASP A 306 -4.76 9.29 9.26
N VAL A 307 -6.05 9.21 9.64
CA VAL A 307 -6.55 9.52 10.98
C VAL A 307 -7.44 8.37 11.47
N ILE A 308 -7.19 7.92 12.70
CA ILE A 308 -7.99 6.92 13.39
C ILE A 308 -8.89 7.61 14.40
N VAL A 309 -10.19 7.46 14.27
CA VAL A 309 -11.19 7.95 15.22
C VAL A 309 -11.67 6.86 16.17
N GLY A 310 -11.97 7.23 17.41
CA GLY A 310 -12.49 6.32 18.43
C GLY A 310 -11.43 5.34 18.93
N PHE A 311 -10.20 5.79 19.04
CA PHE A 311 -9.14 5.04 19.71
C PHE A 311 -9.50 4.81 21.20
N PRO A 312 -9.10 3.69 21.86
CA PRO A 312 -9.43 3.46 23.26
C PRO A 312 -9.06 4.64 24.17
N GLY A 313 -10.03 5.10 24.96
CA GLY A 313 -9.90 6.26 25.84
C GLY A 313 -9.92 7.63 25.16
N GLU A 314 -10.19 7.73 23.86
CA GLU A 314 -10.38 9.01 23.17
C GLU A 314 -11.65 9.69 23.68
N THR A 315 -11.49 10.83 24.36
CA THR A 315 -12.62 11.67 24.84
C THR A 315 -13.15 12.57 23.71
N GLU A 316 -14.23 13.30 24.00
CA GLU A 316 -14.77 14.28 23.04
C GLU A 316 -13.81 15.44 22.85
N GLU A 317 -13.19 15.91 23.95
CA GLU A 317 -12.21 17.01 23.91
C GLU A 317 -10.97 16.60 23.09
N GLU A 318 -10.48 15.36 23.23
CA GLU A 318 -9.36 14.84 22.46
C GLU A 318 -9.70 14.68 20.96
N PHE A 319 -10.93 14.29 20.66
CA PHE A 319 -11.42 14.24 19.28
C PHE A 319 -11.49 15.64 18.67
N GLU A 320 -12.04 16.64 19.38
CA GLU A 320 -12.12 18.02 18.91
C GLU A 320 -10.72 18.65 18.73
N GLU A 321 -9.76 18.37 19.62
CA GLU A 321 -8.36 18.74 19.45
C GLU A 321 -7.79 18.17 18.15
N SER A 322 -8.02 16.88 17.91
CA SER A 322 -7.57 16.19 16.68
C SER A 322 -8.24 16.77 15.43
N ARG A 323 -9.55 17.02 15.47
CA ARG A 323 -10.29 17.64 14.36
C ARG A 323 -9.77 19.04 14.03
N ALA A 324 -9.57 19.89 15.06
CA ALA A 324 -9.02 21.23 14.89
C ALA A 324 -7.59 21.20 14.33
N PHE A 325 -6.79 20.22 14.73
CA PHE A 325 -5.45 20.03 14.20
C PHE A 325 -5.47 19.63 12.72
N VAL A 326 -6.32 18.68 12.33
CA VAL A 326 -6.50 18.27 10.91
C VAL A 326 -6.93 19.47 10.07
N ASP A 327 -7.87 20.29 10.56
CA ASP A 327 -8.31 21.51 9.90
C ASP A 327 -7.17 22.52 9.73
N LYS A 328 -6.34 22.71 10.76
CA LYS A 328 -5.19 23.64 10.78
C LYS A 328 -4.10 23.23 9.78
N ILE A 329 -3.83 21.93 9.61
CA ILE A 329 -2.81 21.46 8.66
C ILE A 329 -3.22 21.72 7.23
N ASP A 330 -4.51 21.73 6.92
CA ASP A 330 -5.03 21.93 5.57
C ASP A 330 -4.55 20.85 4.59
N PHE A 331 -4.87 19.60 4.91
CA PHE A 331 -4.55 18.45 4.06
C PHE A 331 -5.34 18.48 2.74
N TYR A 332 -4.71 18.06 1.65
CA TYR A 332 -5.41 17.75 0.42
C TYR A 332 -6.39 16.58 0.64
N GLU A 333 -5.92 15.50 1.28
CA GLU A 333 -6.75 14.33 1.53
C GLU A 333 -6.44 13.72 2.91
N THR A 334 -7.48 13.34 3.63
CA THR A 334 -7.40 12.64 4.91
C THR A 334 -8.16 11.32 4.81
N HIS A 335 -7.47 10.21 4.96
CA HIS A 335 -8.10 8.89 5.04
C HIS A 335 -8.54 8.63 6.48
N ILE A 336 -9.84 8.52 6.72
CA ILE A 336 -10.43 8.39 8.04
C ILE A 336 -10.78 6.94 8.32
N PHE A 337 -10.21 6.39 9.39
CA PHE A 337 -10.43 5.02 9.84
C PHE A 337 -11.10 5.01 11.22
N LYS A 338 -12.14 4.20 11.38
CA LYS A 338 -12.63 3.85 12.70
C LYS A 338 -11.65 2.88 13.34
N TYR A 339 -11.27 3.09 14.60
CA TYR A 339 -10.43 2.14 15.30
C TYR A 339 -11.01 0.72 15.21
N SER A 340 -10.20 -0.20 14.74
CA SER A 340 -10.51 -1.62 14.59
C SER A 340 -9.75 -2.42 15.64
N ARG A 341 -10.47 -3.02 16.60
CA ARG A 341 -9.89 -3.82 17.68
C ARG A 341 -9.22 -5.06 17.11
N ARG A 342 -7.89 -5.13 17.18
CA ARG A 342 -7.07 -6.25 16.66
C ARG A 342 -6.57 -7.11 17.81
N GLU A 343 -7.04 -8.35 17.86
CA GLU A 343 -6.56 -9.34 18.83
C GLU A 343 -5.03 -9.45 18.81
N GLY A 344 -4.39 -9.61 19.98
CA GLY A 344 -2.94 -9.64 20.14
C GLY A 344 -2.27 -8.26 20.18
N THR A 345 -2.98 -7.16 19.93
CA THR A 345 -2.44 -5.80 20.07
C THR A 345 -2.69 -5.22 21.47
N LYS A 346 -1.79 -4.32 21.90
CA LYS A 346 -1.95 -3.64 23.21
C LYS A 346 -3.26 -2.84 23.28
N ALA A 347 -3.64 -2.15 22.20
CA ALA A 347 -4.86 -1.36 22.16
C ALA A 347 -6.14 -2.21 22.27
N ALA A 348 -6.11 -3.46 21.84
CA ALA A 348 -7.24 -4.37 21.98
C ALA A 348 -7.53 -4.74 23.46
N ALA A 349 -6.51 -4.69 24.31
CA ALA A 349 -6.61 -4.98 25.75
C ALA A 349 -6.81 -3.72 26.61
N MET A 350 -6.81 -2.51 26.01
CA MET A 350 -7.07 -1.28 26.74
C MET A 350 -8.53 -1.20 27.17
N ASP A 351 -8.74 -0.63 28.36
CA ASP A 351 -10.07 -0.25 28.83
C ASP A 351 -10.63 0.94 28.03
N ASN A 352 -11.86 1.32 28.30
CA ASN A 352 -12.52 2.50 27.70
C ASN A 352 -12.56 2.44 26.15
N GLN A 353 -12.93 1.28 25.61
CA GLN A 353 -13.20 1.13 24.17
C GLN A 353 -14.36 2.05 23.77
N VAL A 354 -14.12 2.87 22.75
CA VAL A 354 -15.14 3.80 22.24
C VAL A 354 -16.23 3.03 21.49
N PRO A 355 -17.53 3.29 21.77
CA PRO A 355 -18.63 2.62 21.07
C PRO A 355 -18.68 2.93 19.57
N ASP A 356 -19.15 1.96 18.76
CA ASP A 356 -19.20 2.12 17.29
C ASP A 356 -20.08 3.28 16.80
N PRO A 357 -21.22 3.64 17.44
CA PRO A 357 -21.96 4.85 17.06
C PRO A 357 -21.13 6.12 17.16
N VAL A 358 -20.36 6.29 18.25
CA VAL A 358 -19.47 7.46 18.45
C VAL A 358 -18.36 7.50 17.38
N LYS A 359 -17.73 6.34 17.07
CA LYS A 359 -16.77 6.26 15.98
C LYS A 359 -17.39 6.66 14.64
N THR A 360 -18.64 6.29 14.41
CA THR A 360 -19.37 6.61 13.17
C THR A 360 -19.62 8.10 13.06
N GLU A 361 -20.05 8.75 14.13
CA GLU A 361 -20.27 10.18 14.20
C GLU A 361 -18.96 10.95 13.96
N ARG A 362 -17.89 10.62 14.71
CA ARG A 362 -16.57 11.24 14.55
C ARG A 362 -16.01 11.06 13.13
N SER A 363 -16.18 9.87 12.55
CA SER A 363 -15.79 9.61 11.16
C SER A 363 -16.56 10.50 10.18
N ALA A 364 -17.86 10.70 10.35
CA ALA A 364 -18.68 11.54 9.50
C ALA A 364 -18.23 13.02 9.54
N VAL A 365 -17.89 13.53 10.73
CA VAL A 365 -17.39 14.90 10.92
C VAL A 365 -16.07 15.11 10.13
N LEU A 366 -15.11 14.18 10.27
CA LEU A 366 -13.83 14.29 9.54
C LEU A 366 -13.97 14.07 8.03
N LEU A 367 -14.89 13.20 7.59
CA LEU A 367 -15.18 13.02 6.16
C LEU A 367 -15.75 14.28 5.53
N GLU A 368 -16.59 15.02 6.26
CA GLU A 368 -17.10 16.31 5.79
C GLU A 368 -15.99 17.36 5.71
N LEU A 369 -15.12 17.42 6.72
CA LEU A 369 -13.95 18.28 6.72
C LEU A 369 -13.03 17.95 5.53
N ASN A 370 -12.75 16.66 5.30
CA ASN A 370 -11.95 16.20 4.17
C ASN A 370 -12.52 16.68 2.82
N ARG A 371 -13.81 16.51 2.59
CA ARG A 371 -14.45 16.97 1.33
C ARG A 371 -14.26 18.47 1.09
N LYS A 372 -14.38 19.29 2.14
CA LYS A 372 -14.15 20.74 2.04
C LYS A 372 -12.70 21.08 1.69
N LYS A 373 -11.74 20.40 2.36
CA LYS A 373 -10.31 20.63 2.13
C LYS A 373 -9.88 20.17 0.73
N GLN A 374 -10.35 19.01 0.30
CA GLN A 374 -10.09 18.48 -1.03
C GLN A 374 -10.61 19.43 -2.12
N ALA A 375 -11.87 19.87 -2.00
CA ALA A 375 -12.45 20.83 -2.95
C ALA A 375 -11.67 22.16 -2.97
N ALA A 376 -11.26 22.66 -1.81
CA ALA A 376 -10.48 23.91 -1.72
C ALA A 376 -9.08 23.78 -2.35
N TYR A 377 -8.43 22.62 -2.23
CA TYR A 377 -7.16 22.35 -2.89
C TYR A 377 -7.32 22.28 -4.41
N GLU A 378 -8.33 21.56 -4.88
CA GLU A 378 -8.63 21.36 -6.29
C GLU A 378 -9.06 22.66 -7.00
N GLU A 379 -9.77 23.54 -6.29
CA GLU A 379 -10.11 24.88 -6.80
C GLU A 379 -8.87 25.68 -7.21
N GLN A 380 -7.76 25.53 -6.50
CA GLN A 380 -6.50 26.24 -6.79
C GLN A 380 -5.85 25.76 -8.10
N LEU A 381 -6.25 24.60 -8.63
CA LEU A 381 -5.74 24.09 -9.89
C LEU A 381 -6.47 24.69 -11.11
N ILE A 382 -7.66 25.24 -10.91
CA ILE A 382 -8.46 25.84 -12.01
C ILE A 382 -7.73 27.07 -12.54
N GLY A 383 -7.60 27.13 -13.87
CA GLY A 383 -6.83 28.18 -14.57
C GLY A 383 -5.33 27.92 -14.64
N THR A 384 -4.84 26.81 -14.07
CA THR A 384 -3.42 26.43 -14.17
C THR A 384 -3.20 25.36 -15.23
N THR A 385 -1.96 25.20 -15.68
CA THR A 385 -1.53 24.09 -16.54
C THR A 385 -0.80 23.06 -15.68
N GLN A 386 -1.26 21.81 -15.73
CA GLN A 386 -0.73 20.70 -14.98
C GLN A 386 -0.12 19.65 -15.92
N GLU A 387 1.05 19.12 -15.56
CA GLU A 387 1.62 17.95 -16.22
C GLU A 387 0.91 16.69 -15.70
N VAL A 388 0.25 15.95 -16.59
CA VAL A 388 -0.53 14.75 -16.27
C VAL A 388 0.09 13.53 -16.94
N LEU A 389 0.37 12.48 -16.16
CA LEU A 389 0.69 11.16 -16.70
C LEU A 389 -0.62 10.44 -17.00
N ILE A 390 -0.91 10.20 -18.28
CA ILE A 390 -2.14 9.50 -18.69
C ILE A 390 -1.99 7.99 -18.46
N GLU A 391 -2.99 7.39 -17.83
CA GLU A 391 -2.92 6.00 -17.35
C GLU A 391 -3.90 5.08 -18.07
N GLU A 392 -5.14 5.51 -18.21
CA GLU A 392 -6.20 4.66 -18.75
C GLU A 392 -7.26 5.48 -19.52
N LYS A 393 -8.12 4.77 -20.23
CA LYS A 393 -9.32 5.32 -20.80
C LYS A 393 -10.53 4.90 -19.98
N ILE A 394 -11.44 5.85 -19.72
CA ILE A 394 -12.72 5.58 -19.08
C ILE A 394 -13.88 6.13 -19.91
N ILE A 395 -15.07 5.55 -19.71
CA ILE A 395 -16.32 6.10 -20.25
C ILE A 395 -17.09 6.71 -19.07
N ARG A 396 -17.42 8.00 -19.17
CA ARG A 396 -18.24 8.71 -18.19
C ARG A 396 -19.35 9.46 -18.94
N ASP A 397 -20.58 9.22 -18.53
CA ASP A 397 -21.78 9.84 -19.15
C ASP A 397 -21.88 9.66 -20.68
N GLY A 398 -21.39 8.50 -21.18
CA GLY A 398 -21.37 8.15 -22.60
C GLY A 398 -20.23 8.80 -23.40
N GLU A 399 -19.34 9.55 -22.77
CA GLU A 399 -18.17 10.16 -23.39
C GLU A 399 -16.87 9.47 -22.96
N GLU A 400 -15.93 9.32 -23.89
CA GLU A 400 -14.59 8.76 -23.61
C GLU A 400 -13.66 9.85 -23.06
N PHE A 401 -13.03 9.54 -21.92
CA PHE A 401 -11.97 10.36 -21.32
C PHE A 401 -10.71 9.53 -21.18
N GLN A 402 -9.58 10.15 -21.42
CA GLN A 402 -8.30 9.66 -21.00
C GLN A 402 -7.99 10.26 -19.64
N VAL A 403 -7.63 9.43 -18.68
CA VAL A 403 -7.43 9.86 -17.29
C VAL A 403 -6.02 9.56 -16.82
N GLY A 404 -5.53 10.42 -15.97
CA GLY A 404 -4.21 10.29 -15.38
C GLY A 404 -4.05 11.17 -14.15
N HIS A 405 -2.86 11.18 -13.57
CA HIS A 405 -2.59 11.96 -12.36
C HIS A 405 -1.55 13.06 -12.59
N THR A 406 -1.75 14.18 -11.92
CA THR A 406 -0.73 15.23 -11.78
C THR A 406 0.42 14.75 -10.88
N LYS A 407 1.48 15.55 -10.77
CA LYS A 407 2.55 15.29 -9.79
C LYS A 407 2.04 15.29 -8.35
N GLU A 408 1.04 16.12 -8.04
CA GLU A 408 0.37 16.22 -6.74
C GLU A 408 -0.64 15.09 -6.48
N TYR A 409 -0.80 14.19 -7.46
CA TYR A 409 -1.71 13.04 -7.40
C TYR A 409 -3.20 13.38 -7.54
N VAL A 410 -3.52 14.50 -8.16
CA VAL A 410 -4.90 14.84 -8.54
C VAL A 410 -5.27 14.13 -9.84
N LYS A 411 -6.39 13.41 -9.86
CA LYS A 411 -6.85 12.66 -11.04
C LYS A 411 -7.54 13.61 -12.03
N ILE A 412 -7.02 13.66 -13.24
CA ILE A 412 -7.49 14.56 -14.31
C ILE A 412 -8.01 13.75 -15.50
N GLY A 413 -9.19 14.13 -16.01
CA GLY A 413 -9.77 13.61 -17.23
C GLY A 413 -9.56 14.57 -18.42
N VAL A 414 -9.13 14.03 -19.54
CA VAL A 414 -8.90 14.77 -20.80
C VAL A 414 -9.71 14.14 -21.91
N LYS A 415 -10.49 14.95 -22.63
CA LYS A 415 -11.14 14.53 -23.88
C LYS A 415 -10.12 14.63 -25.01
N ASN A 416 -9.68 13.50 -25.53
CA ASN A 416 -8.80 13.45 -26.70
C ASN A 416 -9.09 12.17 -27.50
N LEU A 417 -8.98 12.28 -28.82
CA LEU A 417 -9.21 11.16 -29.76
C LEU A 417 -7.97 10.27 -29.90
N ASP A 418 -6.77 10.81 -29.67
CA ASP A 418 -5.52 10.06 -29.75
C ASP A 418 -5.29 9.25 -28.47
N ASN A 419 -4.62 8.10 -28.59
CA ASN A 419 -4.23 7.34 -27.42
C ASN A 419 -3.00 7.98 -26.75
N LEU A 420 -3.19 8.53 -25.55
CA LEU A 420 -2.15 9.19 -24.75
C LEU A 420 -1.64 8.32 -23.58
N THR A 421 -2.07 7.06 -23.48
CA THR A 421 -1.67 6.17 -22.39
C THR A 421 -0.14 6.13 -22.26
N ASN A 422 0.36 6.25 -21.02
CA ASN A 422 1.78 6.34 -20.66
C ASN A 422 2.52 7.57 -21.23
N GLN A 423 1.80 8.63 -21.55
CA GLN A 423 2.38 9.90 -21.97
C GLN A 423 2.21 10.97 -20.89
N LEU A 424 3.24 11.80 -20.74
CA LEU A 424 3.18 13.03 -19.96
C LEU A 424 2.66 14.15 -20.85
N VAL A 425 1.54 14.73 -20.48
CA VAL A 425 0.88 15.78 -21.24
C VAL A 425 0.59 17.00 -20.37
N ASN A 426 0.76 18.19 -20.93
CA ASN A 426 0.37 19.43 -20.26
C ASN A 426 -1.10 19.71 -20.50
N VAL A 427 -1.88 19.77 -19.42
CA VAL A 427 -3.34 19.96 -19.44
C VAL A 427 -3.71 21.26 -18.73
N GLU A 428 -4.37 22.18 -19.42
CA GLU A 428 -5.00 23.33 -18.80
C GLU A 428 -6.29 22.91 -18.10
N ILE A 429 -6.35 23.12 -16.79
CA ILE A 429 -7.52 22.79 -15.96
C ILE A 429 -8.52 23.93 -16.02
N LYS A 430 -9.58 23.77 -16.80
CA LYS A 430 -10.59 24.82 -17.06
C LYS A 430 -11.77 24.79 -16.09
N SER A 431 -12.04 23.66 -15.51
CA SER A 431 -13.18 23.48 -14.60
C SER A 431 -13.06 22.21 -13.75
N HIS A 432 -13.85 22.13 -12.71
CA HIS A 432 -14.00 20.92 -11.88
C HIS A 432 -14.44 19.66 -12.65
N LEU A 433 -15.05 19.81 -13.85
CA LEU A 433 -15.46 18.65 -14.64
C LEU A 433 -14.28 17.81 -15.14
N GLN A 434 -13.08 18.40 -15.17
CA GLN A 434 -11.85 17.69 -15.53
C GLN A 434 -11.19 16.97 -14.33
N ILE A 435 -11.56 17.33 -13.09
CA ILE A 435 -11.07 16.71 -11.88
C ILE A 435 -12.00 15.53 -11.56
N LEU A 436 -11.42 14.34 -11.36
CA LEU A 436 -12.16 13.09 -11.18
C LEU A 436 -11.88 12.51 -9.79
N HIS A 437 -12.88 11.88 -9.20
CA HIS A 437 -12.78 11.23 -7.89
C HIS A 437 -13.02 9.73 -7.98
#